data_0e7241602530e4bf46e7f7a7223f06e1
#
_entry.id   0e7241602530e4bf46e7f7a7223f06e1
#
_cell.length_a   1.000
_cell.length_b   1.000
_cell.length_c   1.000
_cell.angle_alpha   90.00
_cell.angle_beta   90.00
_cell.angle_gamma   90.00
#
_symmetry.space_group_name_H-M   'P 1'
#
loop_
_entity.id
_entity.type
_entity.pdbx_description
1 polymer ?
#
loop_
_entity_poly.entity_id
_entity_poly.type
_entity_poly.pdbx_seq_one_letter_code
_entity_poly.pdbx_strand_id
1 'polypeptide(L)'
;MSNQFISLFNAGTHRNILLPDFGAGSVAVQANQHLIVHGGEGMILDPGGHKVYAKALAESLAQLGSGSLKYIFLSHQDPDIVAALNGWLLSTDAVAWAPALWLRFIPHFGIDKYVIDRLKPIPDEGMYLSLGGAELMILPAHFLHSVGNMHVYDPTSKILYSGDLGASVGSPDGCGAVTDFDAHVPSMRGFHERYMVSSKALRGWTAMVRGLDVQCIAPQHGAYFQGPERVGRFLDWLDTLEVGLDRMADCYRVPPRP
;
A
#
# COMPACT_ATOMS: atom_id res chain seq x y z
N MET A 1 11.28 -22.93 -11.26
CA MET A 1 10.77 -22.07 -10.18
C MET A 1 10.05 -20.92 -10.86
N SER A 2 8.74 -20.76 -10.64
CA SER A 2 7.99 -19.62 -11.18
C SER A 2 8.54 -18.35 -10.59
N ASN A 3 8.74 -17.30 -11.40
CA ASN A 3 9.09 -15.97 -10.89
C ASN A 3 8.10 -15.58 -9.80
N GLN A 4 8.60 -15.32 -8.59
CA GLN A 4 7.77 -14.93 -7.45
C GLN A 4 7.51 -13.41 -7.45
N PHE A 5 7.52 -12.76 -8.60
CA PHE A 5 7.27 -11.33 -8.72
C PHE A 5 6.60 -10.97 -10.06
N ILE A 6 5.92 -9.82 -10.07
CA ILE A 6 5.33 -9.21 -11.28
C ILE A 6 6.05 -7.89 -11.53
N SER A 7 6.57 -7.69 -12.73
CA SER A 7 7.16 -6.40 -13.13
C SER A 7 6.03 -5.45 -13.55
N LEU A 8 5.77 -4.42 -12.75
CA LEU A 8 4.78 -3.38 -13.07
C LEU A 8 5.36 -2.33 -14.02
N PHE A 9 6.66 -2.03 -13.88
CA PHE A 9 7.40 -1.10 -14.72
C PHE A 9 8.89 -1.48 -14.75
N ASN A 10 9.53 -1.32 -15.91
CA ASN A 10 10.97 -1.53 -16.05
C ASN A 10 11.53 -0.64 -17.18
N ALA A 11 12.33 0.36 -16.80
CA ALA A 11 13.01 1.26 -17.73
C ALA A 11 14.42 1.60 -17.21
N GLY A 12 15.43 0.95 -17.76
CA GLY A 12 16.82 1.16 -17.38
C GLY A 12 17.10 0.81 -15.92
N THR A 13 17.45 1.81 -15.12
CA THR A 13 17.74 1.64 -13.69
C THR A 13 16.51 1.81 -12.80
N HIS A 14 15.33 2.12 -13.38
CA HIS A 14 14.08 2.28 -12.66
C HIS A 14 13.16 1.09 -12.85
N ARG A 15 12.79 0.42 -11.76
CA ARG A 15 11.92 -0.77 -11.76
C ARG A 15 10.90 -0.70 -10.63
N ASN A 16 9.66 -1.09 -10.94
CA ASN A 16 8.59 -1.24 -9.97
C ASN A 16 8.10 -2.69 -10.00
N ILE A 17 8.17 -3.34 -8.87
CA ILE A 17 8.01 -4.78 -8.72
C ILE A 17 6.92 -5.04 -7.70
N LEU A 18 5.95 -5.87 -8.06
CA LEU A 18 4.96 -6.41 -7.14
C LEU A 18 5.40 -7.81 -6.73
N LEU A 19 5.50 -8.04 -5.43
CA LEU A 19 5.77 -9.32 -4.78
C LEU A 19 4.43 -9.89 -4.30
N PRO A 20 3.80 -10.81 -5.05
CA PRO A 20 2.43 -11.21 -4.77
C PRO A 20 2.38 -12.28 -3.68
N ASP A 21 1.42 -12.16 -2.79
CA ASP A 21 0.89 -13.19 -1.87
C ASP A 21 1.88 -14.23 -1.35
N PHE A 22 2.89 -13.82 -0.61
CA PHE A 22 3.75 -14.76 0.12
C PHE A 22 3.04 -15.49 1.26
N GLY A 23 1.82 -15.08 1.60
CA GLY A 23 0.95 -15.69 2.60
C GLY A 23 0.04 -16.81 2.07
N ALA A 24 0.09 -17.12 0.77
CA ALA A 24 -0.78 -18.12 0.15
C ALA A 24 -0.77 -19.45 0.92
N GLY A 25 -1.99 -19.96 1.20
CA GLY A 25 -2.18 -21.19 1.96
C GLY A 25 -2.07 -21.05 3.49
N SER A 26 -1.85 -19.83 4.02
CA SER A 26 -1.93 -19.53 5.45
C SER A 26 -3.29 -18.92 5.80
N VAL A 27 -3.55 -18.73 7.11
CA VAL A 27 -4.73 -17.98 7.60
C VAL A 27 -4.52 -16.45 7.54
N ALA A 28 -3.35 -16.00 7.06
CA ALA A 28 -3.07 -14.59 6.91
C ALA A 28 -3.86 -13.99 5.74
N VAL A 29 -4.26 -12.74 5.88
CA VAL A 29 -4.84 -11.96 4.76
C VAL A 29 -3.82 -11.89 3.63
N GLN A 30 -4.29 -12.08 2.39
CA GLN A 30 -3.46 -11.91 1.20
C GLN A 30 -2.98 -10.46 1.13
N ALA A 31 -1.69 -10.26 0.95
CA ALA A 31 -1.10 -8.94 0.82
C ALA A 31 0.01 -8.93 -0.24
N ASN A 32 0.05 -7.86 -1.01
CA ASN A 32 1.10 -7.55 -1.97
C ASN A 32 2.14 -6.68 -1.27
N GLN A 33 3.43 -6.96 -1.49
CA GLN A 33 4.49 -6.03 -1.17
C GLN A 33 4.99 -5.40 -2.47
N HIS A 34 5.27 -4.11 -2.45
CA HIS A 34 5.77 -3.41 -3.63
C HIS A 34 7.20 -2.93 -3.41
N LEU A 35 8.07 -3.19 -4.38
CA LEU A 35 9.46 -2.74 -4.34
C LEU A 35 9.73 -1.78 -5.50
N ILE A 36 10.13 -0.55 -5.17
CA ILE A 36 10.63 0.44 -6.13
C ILE A 36 12.15 0.39 -6.07
N VAL A 37 12.80 0.28 -7.22
CA VAL A 37 14.27 0.31 -7.36
C VAL A 37 14.67 1.40 -8.34
N HIS A 38 15.58 2.28 -7.94
CA HIS A 38 16.20 3.26 -8.83
C HIS A 38 17.66 3.48 -8.48
N GLY A 39 18.55 3.47 -9.48
CA GLY A 39 19.97 3.79 -9.30
C GLY A 39 20.70 2.92 -8.27
N GLY A 40 20.25 1.66 -8.04
CA GLY A 40 20.82 0.77 -7.04
C GLY A 40 20.26 0.93 -5.62
N GLU A 41 19.35 1.88 -5.40
CA GLU A 41 18.63 2.04 -4.13
C GLU A 41 17.22 1.47 -4.23
N GLY A 42 16.72 0.84 -3.17
CA GLY A 42 15.39 0.26 -3.08
C GLY A 42 14.51 0.88 -2.00
N MET A 43 13.21 0.88 -2.24
CA MET A 43 12.17 1.22 -1.28
C MET A 43 11.11 0.13 -1.30
N ILE A 44 10.93 -0.56 -0.17
CA ILE A 44 9.83 -1.51 0.03
C ILE A 44 8.63 -0.79 0.62
N LEU A 45 7.44 -1.02 0.07
CA LEU A 45 6.19 -0.46 0.55
C LEU A 45 5.37 -1.56 1.22
N ASP A 46 4.89 -1.27 2.42
CA ASP A 46 4.06 -2.16 3.23
C ASP A 46 4.65 -3.56 3.32
N PRO A 47 5.79 -3.72 4.03
CA PRO A 47 6.70 -4.86 3.91
C PRO A 47 6.14 -6.18 4.42
N GLY A 48 4.90 -6.17 4.94
CA GLY A 48 4.21 -7.37 5.40
C GLY A 48 4.43 -7.69 6.88
N GLY A 49 3.54 -8.55 7.39
CA GLY A 49 3.62 -9.09 8.74
C GLY A 49 4.59 -10.28 8.85
N HIS A 50 4.67 -10.88 10.05
CA HIS A 50 5.61 -11.97 10.36
C HIS A 50 5.52 -13.18 9.43
N LYS A 51 4.32 -13.48 8.88
CA LYS A 51 4.10 -14.66 8.03
C LYS A 51 4.80 -14.58 6.68
N VAL A 52 4.99 -13.36 6.16
CA VAL A 52 5.59 -13.14 4.84
C VAL A 52 7.03 -12.62 4.92
N TYR A 53 7.46 -12.10 6.07
CA TYR A 53 8.72 -11.40 6.29
C TYR A 53 9.94 -12.06 5.62
N ALA A 54 10.21 -13.33 5.95
CA ALA A 54 11.42 -13.99 5.48
C ALA A 54 11.48 -14.12 3.95
N LYS A 55 10.32 -14.39 3.32
CA LYS A 55 10.21 -14.50 1.86
C LYS A 55 10.30 -13.13 1.20
N ALA A 56 9.57 -12.14 1.74
CA ALA A 56 9.58 -10.78 1.22
C ALA A 56 10.98 -10.15 1.31
N LEU A 57 11.68 -10.34 2.43
CA LEU A 57 13.07 -9.87 2.60
C LEU A 57 14.01 -10.53 1.59
N ALA A 58 13.99 -11.85 1.50
CA ALA A 58 14.86 -12.59 0.60
C ALA A 58 14.64 -12.20 -0.87
N GLU A 59 13.39 -12.08 -1.31
CA GLU A 59 13.06 -11.68 -2.68
C GLU A 59 13.44 -10.23 -2.94
N SER A 60 13.17 -9.31 -1.99
CA SER A 60 13.57 -7.90 -2.14
C SER A 60 15.07 -7.74 -2.30
N LEU A 61 15.86 -8.45 -1.48
CA LEU A 61 17.32 -8.42 -1.59
C LEU A 61 17.81 -9.05 -2.90
N ALA A 62 17.17 -10.14 -3.36
CA ALA A 62 17.49 -10.74 -4.66
C ALA A 62 17.21 -9.78 -5.82
N GLN A 63 16.11 -9.03 -5.76
CA GLN A 63 15.76 -8.02 -6.77
C GLN A 63 16.71 -6.81 -6.75
N LEU A 64 17.24 -6.44 -5.59
CA LEU A 64 18.23 -5.37 -5.46
C LEU A 64 19.62 -5.79 -5.95
N GLY A 65 19.98 -7.07 -5.88
CA GLY A 65 21.31 -7.57 -6.28
C GLY A 65 22.42 -6.94 -5.46
N SER A 66 23.29 -6.15 -6.10
CA SER A 66 24.37 -5.40 -5.41
C SER A 66 23.90 -4.04 -4.85
N GLY A 67 22.64 -3.66 -5.06
CA GLY A 67 22.06 -2.45 -4.50
C GLY A 67 21.69 -2.60 -3.02
N SER A 68 21.13 -1.55 -2.44
CA SER A 68 20.75 -1.50 -1.03
C SER A 68 19.30 -1.13 -0.84
N LEU A 69 18.65 -1.70 0.18
CA LEU A 69 17.35 -1.24 0.64
C LEU A 69 17.55 0.04 1.44
N LYS A 70 17.12 1.16 0.89
CA LYS A 70 17.28 2.49 1.50
C LYS A 70 16.10 2.86 2.38
N TYR A 71 14.88 2.54 1.93
CA TYR A 71 13.67 2.93 2.61
C TYR A 71 12.68 1.78 2.79
N ILE A 72 11.95 1.85 3.89
CA ILE A 72 10.75 1.09 4.19
C ILE A 72 9.64 2.12 4.35
N PHE A 73 8.57 2.00 3.58
CA PHE A 73 7.39 2.85 3.70
C PHE A 73 6.25 2.06 4.34
N LEU A 74 5.58 2.68 5.29
CA LEU A 74 4.40 2.15 5.96
C LEU A 74 3.23 3.08 5.67
N SER A 75 2.25 2.61 4.93
CA SER A 75 1.08 3.42 4.56
C SER A 75 0.21 3.76 5.76
N HIS A 76 0.06 2.81 6.68
CA HIS A 76 -0.71 2.95 7.92
C HIS A 76 -0.23 1.96 9.01
N GLN A 77 -1.00 1.74 10.07
CA GLN A 77 -0.56 1.06 11.30
C GLN A 77 -0.94 -0.42 11.40
N ASP A 78 -1.54 -1.03 10.39
CA ASP A 78 -2.09 -2.37 10.51
C ASP A 78 -1.00 -3.45 10.69
N PRO A 79 -1.30 -4.54 11.41
CA PRO A 79 -0.29 -5.56 11.76
C PRO A 79 0.32 -6.27 10.54
N ASP A 80 -0.41 -6.39 9.45
CA ASP A 80 0.08 -6.97 8.19
C ASP A 80 1.02 -6.04 7.41
N ILE A 81 1.22 -4.81 7.92
CA ILE A 81 2.20 -3.84 7.45
C ILE A 81 3.37 -3.74 8.44
N VAL A 82 3.06 -3.55 9.74
CA VAL A 82 4.03 -3.09 10.74
C VAL A 82 4.66 -4.22 11.53
N ALA A 83 3.99 -5.37 11.71
CA ALA A 83 4.38 -6.37 12.69
C ALA A 83 5.80 -6.95 12.48
N ALA A 84 6.31 -7.00 11.27
CA ALA A 84 7.66 -7.49 10.98
C ALA A 84 8.72 -6.37 10.85
N LEU A 85 8.35 -5.10 11.05
CA LEU A 85 9.25 -3.96 10.84
C LEU A 85 10.58 -4.09 11.58
N ASN A 86 10.56 -4.60 12.83
CA ASN A 86 11.79 -4.81 13.61
C ASN A 86 12.79 -5.72 12.87
N GLY A 87 12.30 -6.82 12.30
CA GLY A 87 13.11 -7.74 11.51
C GLY A 87 13.76 -7.06 10.30
N TRP A 88 13.00 -6.26 9.56
CA TRP A 88 13.52 -5.49 8.43
C TRP A 88 14.60 -4.51 8.85
N LEU A 89 14.40 -3.76 9.93
CA LEU A 89 15.36 -2.79 10.43
C LEU A 89 16.64 -3.44 10.97
N LEU A 90 16.54 -4.62 11.61
CA LEU A 90 17.72 -5.36 12.09
C LEU A 90 18.51 -6.03 10.96
N SER A 91 17.84 -6.37 9.85
CA SER A 91 18.48 -7.10 8.73
C SER A 91 18.98 -6.18 7.61
N THR A 92 18.70 -4.88 7.67
CA THR A 92 19.09 -3.90 6.64
C THR A 92 19.48 -2.58 7.31
N ASP A 93 20.10 -1.67 6.54
CA ASP A 93 20.38 -0.29 6.98
C ASP A 93 19.27 0.70 6.61
N ALA A 94 18.10 0.20 6.21
CA ALA A 94 17.00 1.02 5.76
C ALA A 94 16.46 1.97 6.83
N VAL A 95 15.93 3.11 6.39
CA VAL A 95 15.15 4.05 7.19
C VAL A 95 13.68 3.77 6.94
N ALA A 96 12.88 3.61 8.01
CA ALA A 96 11.45 3.42 7.92
C ALA A 96 10.72 4.76 8.03
N TRP A 97 9.81 5.01 7.08
CA TRP A 97 8.94 6.17 7.04
C TRP A 97 7.51 5.75 7.36
N ALA A 98 6.92 6.40 8.36
CA ALA A 98 5.54 6.13 8.80
C ALA A 98 4.79 7.42 9.06
N PRO A 99 3.45 7.45 8.89
CA PRO A 99 2.64 8.62 9.22
C PRO A 99 2.92 9.10 10.64
N ALA A 100 3.16 10.40 10.83
CA ALA A 100 3.50 10.99 12.12
C ALA A 100 2.49 10.65 13.22
N LEU A 101 1.22 10.55 12.85
CA LEU A 101 0.14 10.16 13.75
C LEU A 101 0.38 8.81 14.43
N TRP A 102 0.93 7.82 13.69
CA TRP A 102 1.13 6.46 14.16
C TRP A 102 2.49 6.21 14.79
N LEU A 103 3.43 7.14 14.65
CA LEU A 103 4.83 6.94 15.06
C LEU A 103 4.98 6.50 16.53
N ARG A 104 4.14 7.05 17.41
CA ARG A 104 4.16 6.71 18.85
C ARG A 104 3.62 5.31 19.17
N PHE A 105 2.88 4.69 18.23
CA PHE A 105 2.29 3.36 18.42
C PHE A 105 3.14 2.24 17.82
N ILE A 106 3.91 2.52 16.77
CA ILE A 106 4.74 1.53 16.07
C ILE A 106 5.74 0.82 16.99
N PRO A 107 6.39 1.49 17.97
CA PRO A 107 7.29 0.81 18.91
C PRO A 107 6.62 -0.32 19.72
N HIS A 108 5.29 -0.28 19.92
CA HIS A 108 4.56 -1.35 20.61
C HIS A 108 4.55 -2.68 19.83
N PHE A 109 4.92 -2.68 18.54
CA PHE A 109 5.17 -3.90 17.76
C PHE A 109 6.55 -4.53 18.04
N GLY A 110 7.25 -4.08 19.08
CA GLY A 110 8.52 -4.68 19.51
C GLY A 110 9.75 -4.16 18.75
N ILE A 111 9.74 -2.89 18.39
CA ILE A 111 10.91 -2.26 17.74
C ILE A 111 12.07 -2.16 18.74
N ASP A 112 13.22 -2.71 18.37
CA ASP A 112 14.42 -2.70 19.19
C ASP A 112 15.01 -1.28 19.33
N LYS A 113 15.50 -0.97 20.53
CA LYS A 113 16.13 0.31 20.86
C LYS A 113 17.31 0.69 19.95
N TYR A 114 18.01 -0.29 19.37
CA TYR A 114 19.14 -0.04 18.48
C TYR A 114 18.74 0.43 17.08
N VAL A 115 17.48 0.26 16.69
CA VAL A 115 16.98 0.60 15.35
C VAL A 115 15.86 1.63 15.36
N ILE A 116 15.34 1.98 16.54
CA ILE A 116 14.18 2.89 16.68
C ILE A 116 14.45 4.28 16.09
N ASP A 117 15.68 4.76 16.15
CA ASP A 117 16.05 6.08 15.61
C ASP A 117 15.98 6.15 14.07
N ARG A 118 15.87 5.00 13.41
CA ARG A 118 15.63 4.90 11.96
C ARG A 118 14.14 4.97 11.56
N LEU A 119 13.24 5.04 12.53
CA LEU A 119 11.82 5.29 12.29
C LEU A 119 11.58 6.80 12.20
N LYS A 120 11.10 7.28 11.05
CA LYS A 120 10.95 8.70 10.72
C LYS A 120 9.49 9.07 10.42
N PRO A 121 9.05 10.28 10.82
CA PRO A 121 7.69 10.74 10.58
C PRO A 121 7.47 11.20 9.13
N ILE A 122 6.31 10.86 8.58
CA ILE A 122 5.72 11.49 7.41
C ILE A 122 4.71 12.52 7.92
N PRO A 123 4.84 13.80 7.57
CA PRO A 123 3.88 14.83 7.97
C PRO A 123 2.52 14.62 7.31
N ASP A 124 1.44 15.14 7.92
CA ASP A 124 0.06 14.93 7.45
C ASP A 124 -0.19 15.45 6.03
N GLU A 125 0.51 16.49 5.61
CA GLU A 125 0.46 17.04 4.27
C GLU A 125 1.21 16.21 3.21
N GLY A 126 1.92 15.16 3.62
CA GLY A 126 2.79 14.38 2.74
C GLY A 126 4.17 15.02 2.54
N MET A 127 4.98 14.43 1.67
CA MET A 127 6.33 14.90 1.41
C MET A 127 6.90 14.32 0.11
N TYR A 128 8.01 14.87 -0.34
CA TYR A 128 8.83 14.27 -1.40
C TYR A 128 9.98 13.46 -0.78
N LEU A 129 10.33 12.37 -1.44
CA LEU A 129 11.40 11.47 -1.02
C LEU A 129 12.29 11.11 -2.22
N SER A 130 13.62 11.26 -2.07
CA SER A 130 14.56 10.92 -3.15
C SER A 130 15.06 9.49 -3.00
N LEU A 131 14.89 8.69 -4.06
CA LEU A 131 15.38 7.32 -4.17
C LEU A 131 16.34 7.21 -5.36
N GLY A 132 17.64 7.07 -5.10
CA GLY A 132 18.67 6.94 -6.14
C GLY A 132 18.71 8.11 -7.14
N GLY A 133 18.15 9.27 -6.80
CA GLY A 133 18.00 10.42 -7.68
C GLY A 133 16.63 10.55 -8.34
N ALA A 134 15.77 9.54 -8.30
CA ALA A 134 14.35 9.68 -8.64
C ALA A 134 13.58 10.31 -7.49
N GLU A 135 12.59 11.14 -7.80
CA GLU A 135 11.69 11.75 -6.82
C GLU A 135 10.41 10.94 -6.70
N LEU A 136 10.02 10.60 -5.48
CA LEU A 136 8.76 9.98 -5.14
C LEU A 136 7.89 10.97 -4.35
N MET A 137 6.58 10.96 -4.56
CA MET A 137 5.63 11.77 -3.80
C MET A 137 4.92 10.89 -2.77
N ILE A 138 4.97 11.25 -1.50
CA ILE A 138 4.13 10.67 -0.46
C ILE A 138 2.92 11.58 -0.31
N LEU A 139 1.74 11.05 -0.59
CA LEU A 139 0.48 11.79 -0.68
C LEU A 139 -0.42 11.47 0.51
N PRO A 140 -1.13 12.47 1.07
CA PRO A 140 -2.11 12.22 2.10
C PRO A 140 -3.29 11.40 1.55
N ALA A 141 -3.69 10.37 2.32
CA ALA A 141 -4.82 9.50 2.03
C ALA A 141 -5.65 9.27 3.30
N HIS A 142 -5.73 10.29 4.15
CA HIS A 142 -6.38 10.23 5.44
C HIS A 142 -7.82 9.74 5.34
N PHE A 143 -8.20 8.87 6.26
CA PHE A 143 -9.53 8.25 6.34
C PHE A 143 -9.86 7.23 5.23
N LEU A 144 -8.85 6.79 4.46
CA LEU A 144 -8.95 5.78 3.41
C LEU A 144 -8.01 4.55 3.69
N HIS A 145 -8.24 3.62 4.55
CA HIS A 145 -9.22 3.49 5.65
C HIS A 145 -8.70 4.01 6.99
N SER A 146 -7.41 4.03 7.22
CA SER A 146 -6.82 4.57 8.44
C SER A 146 -6.89 6.09 8.48
N VAL A 147 -7.03 6.66 9.69
CA VAL A 147 -7.12 8.12 9.87
C VAL A 147 -5.83 8.85 9.47
N GLY A 148 -4.68 8.19 9.50
CA GLY A 148 -3.37 8.75 9.11
C GLY A 148 -2.78 8.04 7.89
N ASN A 149 -3.60 7.51 6.98
CA ASN A 149 -3.12 6.79 5.81
C ASN A 149 -2.35 7.69 4.84
N MET A 150 -1.30 7.12 4.23
CA MET A 150 -0.47 7.77 3.20
C MET A 150 -0.33 6.84 1.99
N HIS A 151 -0.24 7.42 0.80
CA HIS A 151 0.02 6.73 -0.45
C HIS A 151 1.34 7.17 -1.07
N VAL A 152 1.90 6.38 -1.97
CA VAL A 152 3.11 6.75 -2.72
C VAL A 152 2.78 6.87 -4.20
N TYR A 153 3.11 7.99 -4.81
CA TYR A 153 3.08 8.15 -6.26
C TYR A 153 4.51 8.25 -6.80
N ASP A 154 4.80 7.44 -7.80
CA ASP A 154 6.05 7.44 -8.53
C ASP A 154 5.85 8.10 -9.90
N PRO A 155 6.31 9.35 -10.10
CA PRO A 155 6.12 10.06 -11.36
C PRO A 155 6.88 9.45 -12.53
N THR A 156 7.96 8.69 -12.27
CA THR A 156 8.76 8.05 -13.32
C THR A 156 7.99 6.91 -13.97
N SER A 157 7.38 6.05 -13.17
CA SER A 157 6.57 4.91 -13.65
C SER A 157 5.08 5.26 -13.81
N LYS A 158 4.64 6.38 -13.23
CA LYS A 158 3.24 6.81 -13.15
C LYS A 158 2.36 5.82 -12.38
N ILE A 159 2.95 5.15 -11.39
CA ILE A 159 2.27 4.20 -10.52
C ILE A 159 1.91 4.88 -9.20
N LEU A 160 0.66 4.73 -8.79
CA LEU A 160 0.16 5.12 -7.47
C LEU A 160 -0.05 3.86 -6.63
N TYR A 161 0.67 3.74 -5.53
CA TYR A 161 0.53 2.70 -4.51
C TYR A 161 -0.47 3.19 -3.47
N SER A 162 -1.61 2.52 -3.42
CA SER A 162 -2.80 3.05 -2.73
C SER A 162 -3.12 2.35 -1.40
N GLY A 163 -2.14 1.62 -0.82
CA GLY A 163 -2.40 0.87 0.42
C GLY A 163 -3.66 0.02 0.27
N ASP A 164 -4.59 0.16 1.19
CA ASP A 164 -5.84 -0.61 1.17
C ASP A 164 -6.93 -0.04 0.26
N LEU A 165 -6.76 1.16 -0.27
CA LEU A 165 -7.72 1.69 -1.23
C LEU A 165 -7.58 0.95 -2.58
N GLY A 166 -8.62 0.27 -2.99
CA GLY A 166 -8.61 -0.66 -4.11
C GLY A 166 -8.49 -2.12 -3.69
N ALA A 167 -8.36 -2.41 -2.39
CA ALA A 167 -8.27 -3.76 -1.87
C ALA A 167 -9.42 -4.65 -2.37
N SER A 168 -9.08 -5.86 -2.82
CA SER A 168 -10.05 -6.84 -3.29
C SER A 168 -9.77 -8.23 -2.69
N VAL A 169 -10.84 -8.93 -2.34
CA VAL A 169 -10.79 -10.27 -1.72
C VAL A 169 -11.50 -11.26 -2.62
N GLY A 170 -10.82 -12.37 -2.93
CA GLY A 170 -11.39 -13.40 -3.80
C GLY A 170 -11.62 -12.96 -5.24
N SER A 171 -10.84 -12.00 -5.72
CA SER A 171 -10.89 -11.54 -7.10
C SER A 171 -10.53 -12.66 -8.08
N PRO A 172 -11.23 -12.78 -9.22
CA PRO A 172 -10.86 -13.69 -10.29
C PRO A 172 -9.47 -13.38 -10.89
N ASP A 173 -9.02 -12.14 -10.80
CA ASP A 173 -7.71 -11.69 -11.30
C ASP A 173 -6.57 -12.00 -10.30
N GLY A 174 -6.86 -12.46 -9.08
CA GLY A 174 -5.87 -12.71 -8.03
C GLY A 174 -5.09 -11.44 -7.69
N CYS A 175 -3.74 -11.51 -7.81
CA CYS A 175 -2.83 -10.36 -7.66
C CYS A 175 -2.41 -9.76 -9.01
N GLY A 176 -3.05 -10.16 -10.11
CA GLY A 176 -2.78 -9.67 -11.47
C GLY A 176 -3.45 -8.35 -11.80
N ALA A 177 -3.38 -7.95 -13.07
CA ALA A 177 -4.11 -6.77 -13.54
C ALA A 177 -5.62 -7.07 -13.65
N VAL A 178 -6.44 -6.11 -13.23
CA VAL A 178 -7.90 -6.19 -13.41
C VAL A 178 -8.23 -6.27 -14.91
N THR A 179 -8.83 -7.37 -15.33
CA THR A 179 -9.19 -7.63 -16.73
C THR A 179 -10.58 -7.09 -17.08
N ASP A 180 -11.56 -7.31 -16.20
CA ASP A 180 -12.92 -6.80 -16.29
C ASP A 180 -13.27 -6.04 -15.01
N PHE A 181 -13.45 -4.73 -15.14
CA PHE A 181 -13.71 -3.87 -13.98
C PHE A 181 -15.07 -4.16 -13.32
N ASP A 182 -16.12 -4.40 -14.10
CA ASP A 182 -17.46 -4.65 -13.56
C ASP A 182 -17.53 -5.99 -12.82
N ALA A 183 -16.88 -7.00 -13.37
CA ALA A 183 -16.74 -8.31 -12.72
C ALA A 183 -15.85 -8.23 -11.45
N HIS A 184 -14.93 -7.26 -11.37
CA HIS A 184 -14.04 -7.06 -10.23
C HIS A 184 -14.70 -6.32 -9.05
N VAL A 185 -15.64 -5.38 -9.32
CA VAL A 185 -16.31 -4.54 -8.30
C VAL A 185 -16.87 -5.33 -7.10
N PRO A 186 -17.53 -6.50 -7.27
CA PRO A 186 -18.03 -7.27 -6.12
C PRO A 186 -16.93 -7.67 -5.11
N SER A 187 -15.70 -7.92 -5.56
CA SER A 187 -14.57 -8.29 -4.68
C SER A 187 -14.04 -7.11 -3.85
N MET A 188 -14.32 -5.87 -4.25
CA MET A 188 -13.89 -4.66 -3.57
C MET A 188 -14.97 -4.05 -2.69
N ARG A 189 -16.23 -4.10 -3.15
CA ARG A 189 -17.35 -3.28 -2.62
C ARG A 189 -17.51 -3.41 -1.11
N GLY A 190 -17.60 -4.62 -0.58
CA GLY A 190 -17.85 -4.85 0.85
C GLY A 190 -16.78 -4.25 1.74
N PHE A 191 -15.52 -4.34 1.33
CA PHE A 191 -14.40 -3.72 2.04
C PHE A 191 -14.53 -2.20 2.04
N HIS A 192 -14.69 -1.56 0.89
CA HIS A 192 -14.77 -0.10 0.79
C HIS A 192 -15.98 0.47 1.52
N GLU A 193 -17.16 -0.13 1.37
CA GLU A 193 -18.38 0.31 2.06
C GLU A 193 -18.23 0.27 3.59
N ARG A 194 -17.43 -0.66 4.13
CA ARG A 194 -17.27 -0.85 5.58
C ARG A 194 -16.11 -0.07 6.16
N TYR A 195 -14.96 -0.03 5.47
CA TYR A 195 -13.70 0.45 6.04
C TYR A 195 -13.36 1.89 5.68
N MET A 196 -13.79 2.42 4.52
CA MET A 196 -13.59 3.83 4.21
C MET A 196 -14.50 4.69 5.09
N VAL A 197 -13.95 5.78 5.64
CA VAL A 197 -14.66 6.54 6.69
C VAL A 197 -15.83 7.33 6.14
N SER A 198 -15.68 7.99 4.98
CA SER A 198 -16.77 8.76 4.36
C SER A 198 -16.56 8.96 2.86
N SER A 199 -17.67 9.12 2.14
CA SER A 199 -17.68 9.48 0.71
C SER A 199 -17.01 10.82 0.44
N LYS A 200 -17.03 11.74 1.43
CA LYS A 200 -16.33 13.02 1.33
C LYS A 200 -14.81 12.82 1.24
N ALA A 201 -14.25 11.90 2.05
CA ALA A 201 -12.83 11.57 1.99
C ALA A 201 -12.44 10.95 0.65
N LEU A 202 -13.26 10.01 0.14
CA LEU A 202 -13.05 9.41 -1.19
C LEU A 202 -13.02 10.49 -2.28
N ARG A 203 -14.02 11.35 -2.35
CA ARG A 203 -14.11 12.41 -3.38
C ARG A 203 -12.97 13.44 -3.26
N GLY A 204 -12.50 13.75 -2.04
CA GLY A 204 -11.34 14.61 -1.84
C GLY A 204 -10.06 14.00 -2.41
N TRP A 205 -9.86 12.71 -2.18
CA TRP A 205 -8.72 11.97 -2.68
C TRP A 205 -8.79 11.78 -4.21
N THR A 206 -9.93 11.38 -4.76
CA THR A 206 -10.09 11.22 -6.23
C THR A 206 -9.83 12.54 -6.98
N ALA A 207 -10.31 13.67 -6.44
CA ALA A 207 -10.04 14.99 -7.00
C ALA A 207 -8.55 15.33 -7.03
N MET A 208 -7.78 14.99 -5.97
CA MET A 208 -6.33 15.16 -5.93
C MET A 208 -5.64 14.27 -6.97
N VAL A 209 -6.01 12.99 -7.04
CA VAL A 209 -5.36 12.02 -7.93
C VAL A 209 -5.62 12.29 -9.40
N ARG A 210 -6.80 12.84 -9.75
CA ARG A 210 -7.10 13.28 -11.12
C ARG A 210 -6.20 14.42 -11.60
N GLY A 211 -5.52 15.11 -10.70
CA GLY A 211 -4.48 16.10 -11.03
C GLY A 211 -3.11 15.49 -11.38
N LEU A 212 -2.95 14.16 -11.24
CA LEU A 212 -1.71 13.44 -11.52
C LEU A 212 -1.86 12.59 -12.79
N ASP A 213 -0.74 12.31 -13.47
CA ASP A 213 -0.70 11.39 -14.62
C ASP A 213 -0.55 9.95 -14.14
N VAL A 214 -1.61 9.37 -13.55
CA VAL A 214 -1.59 8.01 -13.04
C VAL A 214 -1.96 7.02 -14.14
N GLN A 215 -1.05 6.08 -14.40
CA GLN A 215 -1.22 5.00 -15.40
C GLN A 215 -1.45 3.62 -14.74
N CYS A 216 -1.18 3.50 -13.45
CA CYS A 216 -1.45 2.29 -12.69
C CYS A 216 -1.79 2.65 -11.24
N ILE A 217 -2.79 1.99 -10.66
CA ILE A 217 -3.06 2.01 -9.21
C ILE A 217 -2.81 0.60 -8.68
N ALA A 218 -1.90 0.46 -7.70
CA ALA A 218 -1.46 -0.79 -7.14
C ALA A 218 -1.79 -0.87 -5.64
N PRO A 219 -2.90 -1.51 -5.25
CA PRO A 219 -3.29 -1.68 -3.86
C PRO A 219 -2.47 -2.76 -3.16
N GLN A 220 -2.47 -2.73 -1.82
CA GLN A 220 -1.80 -3.73 -0.99
C GLN A 220 -2.49 -5.10 -1.05
N HIS A 221 -3.78 -5.16 -1.35
CA HIS A 221 -4.53 -6.43 -1.39
C HIS A 221 -5.22 -6.63 -2.74
N GLY A 222 -5.04 -7.82 -3.33
CA GLY A 222 -5.70 -8.22 -4.55
C GLY A 222 -5.08 -7.67 -5.83
N ALA A 223 -5.91 -7.40 -6.83
CA ALA A 223 -5.51 -7.04 -8.18
C ALA A 223 -5.20 -5.54 -8.33
N TYR A 224 -4.38 -5.18 -9.33
CA TYR A 224 -4.03 -3.79 -9.64
C TYR A 224 -4.73 -3.28 -10.92
N PHE A 225 -4.90 -1.96 -11.00
CA PHE A 225 -5.60 -1.29 -12.11
C PHE A 225 -4.57 -0.74 -13.10
N GLN A 226 -4.43 -1.40 -14.25
CA GLN A 226 -3.44 -1.04 -15.27
C GLN A 226 -4.08 -0.25 -16.42
N GLY A 227 -3.47 0.88 -16.75
CA GLY A 227 -3.85 1.75 -17.86
C GLY A 227 -4.88 2.83 -17.48
N PRO A 228 -4.90 3.95 -18.22
CA PRO A 228 -5.71 5.13 -17.89
C PRO A 228 -7.22 4.84 -17.87
N GLU A 229 -7.69 3.92 -18.70
CA GLU A 229 -9.09 3.52 -18.72
C GLU A 229 -9.52 2.88 -17.39
N ARG A 230 -8.75 1.90 -16.90
CA ARG A 230 -9.07 1.19 -15.66
C ARG A 230 -8.88 2.07 -14.43
N VAL A 231 -7.85 2.91 -14.44
CA VAL A 231 -7.63 3.94 -13.42
C VAL A 231 -8.83 4.91 -13.40
N GLY A 232 -9.26 5.42 -14.56
CA GLY A 232 -10.42 6.30 -14.67
C GLY A 232 -11.70 5.64 -14.13
N ARG A 233 -11.99 4.40 -14.53
CA ARG A 233 -13.15 3.64 -14.03
C ARG A 233 -13.11 3.42 -12.51
N PHE A 234 -11.94 3.16 -11.95
CA PHE A 234 -11.79 3.01 -10.51
C PHE A 234 -12.08 4.33 -9.78
N LEU A 235 -11.53 5.46 -10.25
CA LEU A 235 -11.80 6.77 -9.68
C LEU A 235 -13.27 7.16 -9.79
N ASP A 236 -13.91 6.90 -10.95
CA ASP A 236 -15.35 7.16 -11.16
C ASP A 236 -16.21 6.31 -10.22
N TRP A 237 -15.84 5.05 -10.02
CA TRP A 237 -16.54 4.17 -9.09
C TRP A 237 -16.43 4.67 -7.63
N LEU A 238 -15.25 5.10 -7.19
CA LEU A 238 -15.05 5.67 -5.85
C LEU A 238 -15.91 6.92 -5.63
N ASP A 239 -16.05 7.78 -6.63
CA ASP A 239 -16.87 9.00 -6.56
C ASP A 239 -18.37 8.71 -6.34
N THR A 240 -18.82 7.53 -6.75
CA THR A 240 -20.25 7.09 -6.61
C THR A 240 -20.53 6.36 -5.30
N LEU A 241 -19.50 5.97 -4.53
CA LEU A 241 -19.72 5.16 -3.33
C LEU A 241 -20.27 5.98 -2.16
N GLU A 242 -21.23 5.37 -1.48
CA GLU A 242 -21.59 5.72 -0.10
C GLU A 242 -20.90 4.74 0.84
N VAL A 243 -20.09 5.24 1.78
CA VAL A 243 -19.22 4.42 2.62
C VAL A 243 -19.24 4.88 4.07
N GLY A 244 -18.81 4.00 4.97
CA GLY A 244 -18.59 4.31 6.37
C GLY A 244 -19.76 5.03 7.02
N LEU A 245 -19.52 6.23 7.52
CA LEU A 245 -20.51 7.04 8.23
C LEU A 245 -21.71 7.44 7.37
N ASP A 246 -21.50 7.66 6.07
CA ASP A 246 -22.59 8.07 5.18
C ASP A 246 -23.60 6.92 4.98
N ARG A 247 -23.14 5.67 5.08
CA ARG A 247 -23.95 4.47 4.90
C ARG A 247 -24.45 3.88 6.22
N MET A 248 -23.68 4.03 7.30
CA MET A 248 -23.89 3.35 8.58
C MET A 248 -24.37 4.29 9.71
N ALA A 249 -24.99 5.41 9.40
CA ALA A 249 -25.47 6.38 10.40
C ALA A 249 -26.35 5.73 11.48
N ASP A 250 -27.15 4.70 11.12
CA ASP A 250 -28.07 4.02 12.03
C ASP A 250 -27.43 2.89 12.86
N CYS A 251 -26.13 2.67 12.78
CA CYS A 251 -25.46 1.61 13.53
C CYS A 251 -25.35 1.89 15.05
N TYR A 252 -25.49 3.15 15.46
CA TYR A 252 -25.37 3.58 16.86
C TYR A 252 -26.70 3.38 17.62
N ARG A 253 -27.02 2.14 17.93
CA ARG A 253 -28.20 1.78 18.71
C ARG A 253 -27.86 0.70 19.75
N VAL A 254 -28.59 0.72 20.86
CA VAL A 254 -28.45 -0.32 21.89
C VAL A 254 -28.90 -1.66 21.28
N PRO A 255 -28.12 -2.74 21.43
CA PRO A 255 -28.53 -4.05 20.92
C PRO A 255 -29.84 -4.50 21.57
N PRO A 256 -30.72 -5.25 20.87
CA PRO A 256 -31.92 -5.82 21.46
C PRO A 256 -31.53 -6.79 22.59
N ARG A 257 -32.35 -6.83 23.62
CA ARG A 257 -32.19 -7.89 24.65
C ARG A 257 -32.52 -9.25 24.03
N PRO A 258 -31.76 -10.31 24.38
CA PRO A 258 -32.02 -11.66 23.89
C PRO A 258 -33.39 -12.18 24.33
#